data_8e303ef766af6f5ddda51fb94c173f52
#
_entry.id   8e303ef766af6f5ddda51fb94c173f52
#
_cell.length_a   1.000
_cell.length_b   1.000
_cell.length_c   1.000
_cell.angle_alpha   90.00
_cell.angle_beta   90.00
_cell.angle_gamma   90.00
#
_symmetry.space_group_name_H-M   'P 1'
#
loop_
_entity.id
_entity.type
_entity.pdbx_description
1 polymer ?
#
loop_
_entity_poly.entity_id
_entity_poly.type
_entity_poly.pdbx_seq_one_letter_code
_entity_poly.pdbx_strand_id
1 'polypeptide(L)'
;MSKKFAASTASADLPLPHADRPIASAPGHWVLARAGKRVLRPGGAALSAAMLSHARLAGADVVELAPGLGRTAAEIIKDHPASYTAIDRDPDAARRVATVVGDLGTVRQGEAADTGLDEASADVVVGEAMLTMQGDKGKAAIVAEAARVLRPGGRYAIHELGVTPDDIDEDYSTQLRRDLARSIHVNARPMTAAAWKELMEDAGLVVDWVDTAPMALLKVGRNIRDEGLGGFLRIARNVAADKALRRRVQEMAATFKRYEKDMVGIALVAHKPES
;
A
#
# COMPACT_ATOMS: atom_id res chain seq x y z
N MET A 1 7.08 32.25 8.14
CA MET A 1 8.37 31.83 7.55
C MET A 1 8.24 30.39 7.12
N SER A 2 8.09 30.15 5.81
CA SER A 2 7.83 28.83 5.23
C SER A 2 9.15 28.04 5.18
N LYS A 3 9.38 27.09 6.09
CA LYS A 3 10.48 26.12 5.97
C LYS A 3 10.14 25.18 4.80
N LYS A 4 10.87 25.33 3.68
CA LYS A 4 10.84 24.34 2.59
C LYS A 4 11.22 22.97 3.15
N PHE A 5 10.27 22.04 3.17
CA PHE A 5 10.53 20.63 3.45
C PHE A 5 11.44 20.07 2.36
N ALA A 6 12.71 19.99 2.62
CA ALA A 6 13.62 19.13 1.87
C ALA A 6 13.33 17.70 2.33
N ALA A 7 12.72 16.89 1.48
CA ALA A 7 12.66 15.45 1.72
C ALA A 7 14.07 14.96 2.01
N SER A 8 14.28 14.40 3.21
CA SER A 8 15.61 13.98 3.67
C SER A 8 16.21 12.98 2.68
N THR A 9 17.35 13.34 2.10
CA THR A 9 18.18 12.46 1.25
C THR A 9 18.67 11.23 2.03
N ALA A 10 18.66 11.26 3.35
CA ALA A 10 19.10 10.19 4.24
C ALA A 10 18.29 8.87 4.08
N SER A 11 17.01 8.94 3.68
CA SER A 11 16.19 7.74 3.42
C SER A 11 16.64 6.96 2.17
N ALA A 12 17.36 7.59 1.24
CA ALA A 12 17.81 6.95 0.01
C ALA A 12 19.00 6.00 0.25
N ASP A 13 19.78 6.22 1.31
CA ASP A 13 21.02 5.47 1.61
C ASP A 13 20.78 4.22 2.48
N LEU A 14 19.59 4.07 3.07
CA LEU A 14 19.26 2.86 3.83
C LEU A 14 19.03 1.67 2.89
N PRO A 15 19.51 0.47 3.24
CA PRO A 15 19.24 -0.73 2.45
C PRO A 15 17.72 -0.97 2.35
N LEU A 16 17.29 -1.47 1.20
CA LEU A 16 15.89 -1.89 1.03
C LEU A 16 15.60 -3.09 1.93
N PRO A 17 14.37 -3.21 2.47
CA PRO A 17 13.96 -4.42 3.18
C PRO A 17 14.26 -5.67 2.34
N HIS A 18 14.78 -6.72 2.99
CA HIS A 18 15.20 -7.95 2.32
C HIS A 18 16.23 -7.77 1.19
N ALA A 19 17.13 -6.78 1.29
CA ALA A 19 18.16 -6.49 0.27
C ALA A 19 19.12 -7.68 0.01
N ASP A 20 19.34 -8.51 1.02
CA ASP A 20 20.16 -9.74 1.01
C ASP A 20 19.50 -10.92 0.29
N ARG A 21 18.17 -10.93 0.14
CA ARG A 21 17.44 -12.02 -0.49
C ARG A 21 17.71 -12.04 -2.01
N PRO A 22 18.01 -13.22 -2.63
CA PRO A 22 18.19 -13.31 -4.08
C PRO A 22 16.97 -12.79 -4.86
N ILE A 23 17.20 -12.04 -5.96
CA ILE A 23 16.13 -11.48 -6.80
C ILE A 23 15.17 -12.56 -7.30
N ALA A 24 15.68 -13.75 -7.59
CA ALA A 24 14.89 -14.87 -8.07
C ALA A 24 13.78 -15.31 -7.09
N SER A 25 13.99 -15.15 -5.78
CA SER A 25 13.05 -15.53 -4.72
C SER A 25 12.41 -14.34 -4.01
N ALA A 26 12.79 -13.11 -4.39
CA ALA A 26 12.27 -11.91 -3.75
C ALA A 26 10.79 -11.68 -4.12
N PRO A 27 9.95 -11.21 -3.17
CA PRO A 27 8.61 -10.73 -3.44
C PRO A 27 8.58 -9.64 -4.51
N GLY A 28 7.53 -9.62 -5.35
CA GLY A 28 7.46 -8.76 -6.53
C GLY A 28 7.59 -7.26 -6.21
N HIS A 29 7.01 -6.78 -5.12
CA HIS A 29 7.15 -5.40 -4.68
C HIS A 29 8.61 -5.04 -4.34
N TRP A 30 9.38 -5.93 -3.71
CA TRP A 30 10.82 -5.71 -3.46
C TRP A 30 11.65 -5.80 -4.74
N VAL A 31 11.26 -6.65 -5.70
CA VAL A 31 11.88 -6.65 -7.04
C VAL A 31 11.70 -5.30 -7.72
N LEU A 32 10.50 -4.73 -7.67
CA LEU A 32 10.22 -3.41 -8.23
C LEU A 32 10.94 -2.29 -7.47
N ALA A 33 11.02 -2.37 -6.13
CA ALA A 33 11.79 -1.43 -5.33
C ALA A 33 13.29 -1.45 -5.69
N ARG A 34 13.88 -2.64 -5.88
CA ARG A 34 15.27 -2.80 -6.36
C ARG A 34 15.47 -2.29 -7.78
N ALA A 35 14.46 -2.40 -8.64
CA ALA A 35 14.48 -1.73 -9.95
C ALA A 35 14.55 -0.20 -9.84
N GLY A 36 14.25 0.35 -8.67
CA GLY A 36 14.23 1.79 -8.40
C GLY A 36 12.85 2.41 -8.38
N LYS A 37 11.79 1.59 -8.43
CA LYS A 37 10.41 2.04 -8.32
C LYS A 37 10.09 2.41 -6.88
N ARG A 38 9.50 3.59 -6.67
CA ARG A 38 9.13 4.14 -5.36
C ARG A 38 7.64 4.10 -5.09
N VAL A 39 6.83 4.18 -6.15
CA VAL A 39 5.36 4.07 -6.08
C VAL A 39 4.97 2.64 -6.41
N LEU A 40 4.65 1.84 -5.38
CA LEU A 40 4.35 0.41 -5.50
C LEU A 40 2.84 0.13 -5.31
N ARG A 41 2.00 1.12 -5.62
CA ARG A 41 0.55 1.10 -5.39
C ARG A 41 -0.20 0.67 -6.63
N PRO A 42 -1.13 -0.28 -6.54
CA PRO A 42 -2.08 -0.56 -7.62
C PRO A 42 -2.87 0.71 -7.98
N GLY A 43 -3.13 1.00 -9.24
CA GLY A 43 -3.84 2.24 -9.61
C GLY A 43 -3.04 3.55 -9.53
N GLY A 44 -1.87 3.57 -8.84
CA GLY A 44 -0.90 4.67 -8.81
C GLY A 44 -1.19 5.79 -7.81
N ALA A 45 -0.34 6.82 -7.82
CA ALA A 45 -0.34 7.89 -6.82
C ALA A 45 -1.62 8.74 -6.78
N ALA A 46 -2.31 8.90 -7.92
CA ALA A 46 -3.53 9.70 -7.98
C ALA A 46 -4.67 9.09 -7.14
N LEU A 47 -4.82 7.76 -7.18
CA LEU A 47 -5.83 7.05 -6.39
C LEU A 47 -5.52 7.14 -4.88
N SER A 48 -4.24 7.01 -4.48
CA SER A 48 -3.84 7.26 -3.08
C SER A 48 -4.13 8.69 -2.65
N ALA A 49 -3.83 9.69 -3.48
CA ALA A 49 -4.10 11.09 -3.15
C ALA A 49 -5.60 11.35 -2.94
N ALA A 50 -6.46 10.77 -3.81
CA ALA A 50 -7.90 10.83 -3.63
C ALA A 50 -8.37 10.19 -2.32
N MET A 51 -7.88 8.99 -2.01
CA MET A 51 -8.15 8.29 -0.75
C MET A 51 -7.75 9.13 0.47
N LEU A 52 -6.52 9.65 0.51
CA LEU A 52 -6.03 10.46 1.63
C LEU A 52 -6.85 11.73 1.82
N SER A 53 -7.31 12.36 0.72
CA SER A 53 -8.22 13.51 0.78
C SER A 53 -9.56 13.17 1.46
N HIS A 54 -10.13 11.99 1.19
CA HIS A 54 -11.37 11.53 1.83
C HIS A 54 -11.15 11.07 3.27
N ALA A 55 -9.93 10.67 3.63
CA ALA A 55 -9.57 10.27 4.99
C ALA A 55 -9.53 11.45 5.98
N ARG A 56 -9.36 12.71 5.52
CA ARG A 56 -9.36 13.95 6.35
C ARG A 56 -8.25 13.95 7.41
N LEU A 57 -7.00 13.94 6.95
CA LEU A 57 -5.82 13.77 7.81
C LEU A 57 -5.45 14.99 8.66
N ALA A 58 -5.80 16.21 8.20
CA ALA A 58 -5.37 17.43 8.86
C ALA A 58 -5.90 17.53 10.30
N GLY A 59 -4.99 17.66 11.26
CA GLY A 59 -5.33 17.75 12.69
C GLY A 59 -5.80 16.45 13.33
N ALA A 60 -5.77 15.31 12.62
CA ALA A 60 -6.18 13.99 13.09
C ALA A 60 -5.03 13.23 13.77
N ASP A 61 -5.35 12.34 14.71
CA ASP A 61 -4.45 11.30 15.18
C ASP A 61 -4.44 10.16 14.16
N VAL A 62 -3.33 10.00 13.43
CA VAL A 62 -3.23 9.07 12.30
C VAL A 62 -2.39 7.86 12.64
N VAL A 63 -2.90 6.66 12.33
CA VAL A 63 -2.16 5.39 12.38
C VAL A 63 -1.99 4.87 10.97
N GLU A 64 -0.76 4.55 10.54
CA GLU A 64 -0.47 3.89 9.26
C GLU A 64 -0.01 2.46 9.51
N LEU A 65 -0.67 1.50 8.87
CA LEU A 65 -0.36 0.08 8.93
C LEU A 65 0.52 -0.32 7.74
N ALA A 66 1.64 -0.98 8.03
CA ALA A 66 2.62 -1.47 7.06
C ALA A 66 3.11 -0.39 6.06
N PRO A 67 3.65 0.75 6.51
CA PRO A 67 4.08 1.88 5.68
C PRO A 67 5.19 1.53 4.67
N GLY A 68 5.90 0.43 4.83
CA GLY A 68 6.90 -0.09 3.89
C GLY A 68 8.01 0.89 3.55
N LEU A 69 7.98 1.49 2.36
CA LEU A 69 9.01 2.46 1.93
C LEU A 69 8.77 3.89 2.47
N GLY A 70 7.70 4.13 3.23
CA GLY A 70 7.38 5.43 3.83
C GLY A 70 6.88 6.48 2.83
N ARG A 71 6.40 6.07 1.66
CA ARG A 71 5.90 7.02 0.66
C ARG A 71 4.59 7.66 1.11
N THR A 72 3.66 6.86 1.63
CA THR A 72 2.39 7.32 2.18
C THR A 72 2.62 8.12 3.45
N ALA A 73 3.52 7.65 4.34
CA ALA A 73 3.96 8.40 5.51
C ALA A 73 4.36 9.83 5.17
N ALA A 74 5.21 10.02 4.14
CA ALA A 74 5.64 11.33 3.69
C ALA A 74 4.50 12.21 3.14
N GLU A 75 3.44 11.62 2.63
CA GLU A 75 2.25 12.34 2.16
C GLU A 75 1.34 12.70 3.34
N ILE A 76 1.10 11.77 4.25
CA ILE A 76 0.32 12.01 5.49
C ILE A 76 0.92 13.16 6.31
N ILE A 77 2.23 13.16 6.52
CA ILE A 77 2.90 14.23 7.31
C ILE A 77 2.72 15.63 6.69
N LYS A 78 2.60 15.74 5.37
CA LYS A 78 2.37 17.03 4.70
C LYS A 78 0.99 17.62 4.99
N ASP A 79 0.03 16.77 5.30
CA ASP A 79 -1.33 17.19 5.65
C ASP A 79 -1.46 17.64 7.12
N HIS A 80 -0.33 17.73 7.85
CA HIS A 80 -0.25 18.22 9.22
C HIS A 80 -1.20 17.50 10.19
N PRO A 81 -1.09 16.16 10.36
CA PRO A 81 -1.85 15.45 11.38
C PRO A 81 -1.47 15.96 12.78
N ALA A 82 -2.36 15.79 13.77
CA ALA A 82 -2.06 16.10 15.17
C ALA A 82 -0.98 15.15 15.72
N SER A 83 -1.09 13.85 15.34
CA SER A 83 -0.06 12.87 15.59
C SER A 83 0.02 11.84 14.44
N TYR A 84 1.19 11.20 14.30
CA TYR A 84 1.37 10.10 13.35
C TYR A 84 2.05 8.93 14.05
N THR A 85 1.45 7.75 13.93
CA THR A 85 2.03 6.50 14.42
C THR A 85 2.02 5.47 13.29
N ALA A 86 3.18 4.88 12.99
CA ALA A 86 3.31 3.80 12.03
C ALA A 86 3.58 2.47 12.71
N ILE A 87 2.94 1.41 12.22
CA ILE A 87 3.16 0.02 12.66
C ILE A 87 3.65 -0.80 11.47
N ASP A 88 4.86 -1.35 11.56
CA ASP A 88 5.39 -2.27 10.54
C ASP A 88 6.07 -3.46 11.21
N ARG A 89 5.80 -4.66 10.71
CA ARG A 89 6.44 -5.89 11.24
C ARG A 89 7.90 -6.02 10.80
N ASP A 90 8.25 -5.41 9.67
CA ASP A 90 9.61 -5.46 9.12
C ASP A 90 10.48 -4.37 9.78
N PRO A 91 11.54 -4.74 10.52
CA PRO A 91 12.37 -3.77 11.21
C PRO A 91 13.14 -2.83 10.25
N ASP A 92 13.43 -3.27 9.01
CA ASP A 92 14.10 -2.43 8.01
C ASP A 92 13.14 -1.39 7.44
N ALA A 93 11.88 -1.79 7.20
CA ALA A 93 10.82 -0.87 6.84
C ALA A 93 10.55 0.15 7.95
N ALA A 94 10.41 -0.31 9.20
CA ALA A 94 10.21 0.58 10.36
C ALA A 94 11.34 1.62 10.50
N ARG A 95 12.62 1.20 10.41
CA ARG A 95 13.76 2.12 10.45
C ARG A 95 13.74 3.15 9.31
N ARG A 96 13.37 2.72 8.10
CA ARG A 96 13.25 3.61 6.95
C ARG A 96 12.16 4.65 7.14
N VAL A 97 10.99 4.22 7.61
CA VAL A 97 9.88 5.13 7.88
C VAL A 97 10.24 6.12 8.98
N ALA A 98 10.90 5.68 10.05
CA ALA A 98 11.41 6.58 11.10
C ALA A 98 12.31 7.68 10.53
N THR A 99 13.17 7.36 9.54
CA THR A 99 13.98 8.38 8.85
C THR A 99 13.12 9.34 8.01
N VAL A 100 12.02 8.85 7.43
CA VAL A 100 11.11 9.68 6.61
C VAL A 100 10.34 10.67 7.46
N VAL A 101 9.79 10.21 8.60
CA VAL A 101 8.91 11.01 9.45
C VAL A 101 9.68 11.85 10.47
N GLY A 102 10.91 11.45 10.85
CA GLY A 102 11.74 12.17 11.83
C GLY A 102 10.99 12.39 13.15
N ASP A 103 11.09 13.60 13.66
CA ASP A 103 10.44 14.01 14.93
C ASP A 103 8.91 14.26 14.79
N LEU A 104 8.36 14.11 13.57
CA LEU A 104 6.94 14.35 13.29
C LEU A 104 6.06 13.13 13.53
N GLY A 105 6.64 11.99 13.90
CA GLY A 105 5.87 10.77 14.11
C GLY A 105 6.61 9.71 14.90
N THR A 106 5.86 8.72 15.34
CA THR A 106 6.36 7.53 16.03
C THR A 106 6.27 6.33 15.10
N VAL A 107 7.31 5.49 15.09
CA VAL A 107 7.31 4.23 14.34
C VAL A 107 7.58 3.09 15.31
N ARG A 108 6.71 2.08 15.28
CA ARG A 108 6.80 0.89 16.12
C ARG A 108 6.91 -0.36 15.26
N GLN A 109 7.74 -1.30 15.67
CA GLN A 109 7.71 -2.64 15.11
C GLN A 109 6.55 -3.41 15.75
N GLY A 110 5.63 -3.95 14.93
CA GLY A 110 4.44 -4.65 15.40
C GLY A 110 3.62 -5.26 14.26
N GLU A 111 2.61 -6.01 14.61
CA GLU A 111 1.69 -6.64 13.66
C GLU A 111 0.46 -5.75 13.44
N ALA A 112 -0.01 -5.67 12.20
CA ALA A 112 -1.19 -4.86 11.87
C ALA A 112 -2.49 -5.44 12.45
N ALA A 113 -2.53 -6.72 12.79
CA ALA A 113 -3.67 -7.38 13.43
C ALA A 113 -3.64 -7.28 14.97
N ASP A 114 -2.55 -6.75 15.54
CA ASP A 114 -2.35 -6.52 16.98
C ASP A 114 -1.36 -5.36 17.13
N THR A 115 -1.86 -4.16 17.02
CA THR A 115 -1.03 -2.93 16.99
C THR A 115 -0.44 -2.55 18.34
N GLY A 116 -0.99 -3.09 19.43
CA GLY A 116 -0.67 -2.69 20.80
C GLY A 116 -1.05 -1.24 21.12
N LEU A 117 -1.96 -0.64 20.32
CA LEU A 117 -2.53 0.68 20.59
C LEU A 117 -3.81 0.54 21.41
N ASP A 118 -4.13 1.58 22.16
CA ASP A 118 -5.35 1.64 22.93
C ASP A 118 -6.61 1.66 22.03
N GLU A 119 -7.72 1.14 22.52
CA GLU A 119 -9.01 1.26 21.88
C GLU A 119 -9.40 2.75 21.75
N ALA A 120 -10.05 3.11 20.63
CA ALA A 120 -10.52 4.47 20.36
C ALA A 120 -9.41 5.54 20.54
N SER A 121 -8.20 5.25 20.05
CA SER A 121 -7.01 6.12 20.17
C SER A 121 -6.66 6.89 18.91
N ALA A 122 -7.26 6.54 17.74
CA ALA A 122 -6.98 7.17 16.46
C ALA A 122 -8.24 7.75 15.79
N ASP A 123 -8.07 8.84 15.05
CA ASP A 123 -9.12 9.43 14.21
C ASP A 123 -9.09 8.82 12.80
N VAL A 124 -7.89 8.46 12.33
CA VAL A 124 -7.71 7.87 11.00
C VAL A 124 -6.73 6.70 11.06
N VAL A 125 -7.11 5.58 10.45
CA VAL A 125 -6.22 4.47 10.13
C VAL A 125 -6.01 4.42 8.63
N VAL A 126 -4.78 4.18 8.16
CA VAL A 126 -4.43 4.08 6.73
C VAL A 126 -3.70 2.78 6.47
N GLY A 127 -4.05 2.05 5.41
CA GLY A 127 -3.34 0.87 4.94
C GLY A 127 -3.25 0.81 3.42
N GLU A 128 -2.05 0.76 2.85
CA GLU A 128 -1.86 0.67 1.40
C GLU A 128 -1.10 -0.57 0.98
N ALA A 129 -1.67 -1.33 0.02
CA ALA A 129 -1.07 -2.49 -0.64
C ALA A 129 -0.57 -3.56 0.36
N MET A 130 -1.28 -3.76 1.47
CA MET A 130 -0.88 -4.68 2.53
C MET A 130 -1.92 -5.79 2.78
N LEU A 131 -3.23 -5.49 2.71
CA LEU A 131 -4.30 -6.44 2.95
C LEU A 131 -4.38 -7.49 1.83
N THR A 132 -4.16 -7.12 0.58
CA THR A 132 -4.13 -8.07 -0.56
C THR A 132 -3.16 -9.23 -0.34
N MET A 133 -2.09 -9.03 0.43
CA MET A 133 -1.07 -10.05 0.72
C MET A 133 -1.43 -10.94 1.92
N GLN A 134 -2.57 -10.71 2.55
CA GLN A 134 -3.06 -11.49 3.69
C GLN A 134 -4.07 -12.54 3.24
N GLY A 135 -4.16 -13.65 4.01
CA GLY A 135 -5.28 -14.57 3.91
C GLY A 135 -6.56 -13.97 4.49
N ASP A 136 -7.71 -14.57 4.23
CA ASP A 136 -9.01 -13.99 4.58
C ASP A 136 -9.15 -13.74 6.09
N LYS A 137 -8.71 -14.68 6.93
CA LYS A 137 -8.65 -14.49 8.40
C LYS A 137 -7.72 -13.35 8.81
N GLY A 138 -6.59 -13.19 8.12
CA GLY A 138 -5.64 -12.11 8.40
C GLY A 138 -6.20 -10.75 8.02
N LYS A 139 -6.89 -10.65 6.86
CA LYS A 139 -7.61 -9.44 6.46
C LYS A 139 -8.65 -9.04 7.49
N ALA A 140 -9.52 -9.98 7.88
CA ALA A 140 -10.56 -9.73 8.87
C ALA A 140 -9.99 -9.28 10.23
N ALA A 141 -8.90 -9.91 10.69
CA ALA A 141 -8.24 -9.52 11.94
C ALA A 141 -7.66 -8.11 11.89
N ILE A 142 -7.02 -7.73 10.75
CA ILE A 142 -6.46 -6.39 10.57
C ILE A 142 -7.55 -5.33 10.51
N VAL A 143 -8.65 -5.60 9.79
CA VAL A 143 -9.78 -4.64 9.70
C VAL A 143 -10.48 -4.50 11.06
N ALA A 144 -10.64 -5.59 11.80
CA ALA A 144 -11.18 -5.55 13.15
C ALA A 144 -10.29 -4.75 14.11
N GLU A 145 -8.96 -4.92 14.02
CA GLU A 145 -8.00 -4.13 14.82
C GLU A 145 -8.05 -2.63 14.43
N ALA A 146 -8.12 -2.31 13.15
CA ALA A 146 -8.31 -0.93 12.71
C ALA A 146 -9.62 -0.32 13.26
N ALA A 147 -10.72 -1.07 13.21
CA ALA A 147 -12.01 -0.64 13.78
C ALA A 147 -11.95 -0.47 15.31
N ARG A 148 -11.19 -1.32 16.03
CA ARG A 148 -10.96 -1.21 17.48
C ARG A 148 -10.22 0.08 17.83
N VAL A 149 -9.13 0.35 17.12
CA VAL A 149 -8.26 1.51 17.37
C VAL A 149 -8.96 2.83 17.00
N LEU A 150 -9.88 2.82 16.03
CA LEU A 150 -10.63 4.01 15.63
C LEU A 150 -11.59 4.48 16.73
N ARG A 151 -11.61 5.80 16.95
CA ARG A 151 -12.67 6.49 17.69
C ARG A 151 -14.00 6.40 16.94
N PRO A 152 -15.15 6.51 17.62
CA PRO A 152 -16.44 6.79 16.95
C PRO A 152 -16.29 7.97 15.98
N GLY A 153 -16.81 7.87 14.76
CA GLY A 153 -16.62 8.85 13.68
C GLY A 153 -15.27 8.80 12.97
N GLY A 154 -14.30 8.03 13.48
CA GLY A 154 -12.98 7.84 12.87
C GLY A 154 -13.04 7.04 11.56
N ARG A 155 -12.01 7.17 10.71
CA ARG A 155 -11.99 6.62 9.34
C ARG A 155 -10.89 5.61 9.12
N TYR A 156 -11.22 4.52 8.42
CA TYR A 156 -10.25 3.59 7.85
C TYR A 156 -10.17 3.79 6.35
N ALA A 157 -8.98 4.09 5.86
CA ALA A 157 -8.68 4.31 4.45
C ALA A 157 -7.76 3.21 3.93
N ILE A 158 -8.18 2.49 2.90
CA ILE A 158 -7.37 1.45 2.26
C ILE A 158 -7.17 1.72 0.77
N HIS A 159 -6.01 1.30 0.25
CA HIS A 159 -5.73 1.25 -1.18
C HIS A 159 -5.09 -0.09 -1.52
N GLU A 160 -5.81 -0.92 -2.26
CA GLU A 160 -5.48 -2.32 -2.45
C GLU A 160 -5.57 -2.74 -3.94
N LEU A 161 -5.14 -3.95 -4.24
CA LEU A 161 -5.39 -4.57 -5.53
C LEU A 161 -6.81 -5.13 -5.54
N GLY A 162 -7.54 -4.77 -6.57
CA GLY A 162 -8.89 -5.27 -6.84
C GLY A 162 -8.97 -6.11 -8.10
N VAL A 163 -10.06 -6.85 -8.21
CA VAL A 163 -10.51 -7.51 -9.44
C VAL A 163 -11.88 -7.01 -9.83
N THR A 164 -12.17 -7.02 -11.12
CA THR A 164 -13.43 -6.54 -11.72
C THR A 164 -13.84 -7.46 -12.87
N PRO A 165 -15.13 -7.60 -13.20
CA PRO A 165 -16.31 -7.04 -12.50
C PRO A 165 -16.60 -7.75 -11.16
N ASP A 166 -17.60 -7.28 -10.40
CA ASP A 166 -17.96 -7.88 -9.10
C ASP A 166 -18.49 -9.32 -9.24
N ASP A 167 -19.08 -9.66 -10.38
CA ASP A 167 -19.57 -10.99 -10.76
C ASP A 167 -18.53 -11.83 -11.54
N ILE A 168 -17.24 -11.50 -11.38
CA ILE A 168 -16.15 -12.27 -12.00
C ILE A 168 -16.26 -13.76 -11.66
N ASP A 169 -16.11 -14.61 -12.68
CA ASP A 169 -16.15 -16.06 -12.51
C ASP A 169 -15.13 -16.56 -11.47
N GLU A 170 -15.55 -17.45 -10.57
CA GLU A 170 -14.74 -17.90 -9.44
C GLU A 170 -13.52 -18.73 -9.88
N ASP A 171 -13.68 -19.60 -10.88
CA ASP A 171 -12.57 -20.41 -11.41
C ASP A 171 -11.56 -19.52 -12.11
N TYR A 172 -12.03 -18.52 -12.86
CA TYR A 172 -11.18 -17.52 -13.50
C TYR A 172 -10.44 -16.68 -12.45
N SER A 173 -11.12 -16.17 -11.43
CA SER A 173 -10.53 -15.43 -10.31
C SER A 173 -9.48 -16.27 -9.57
N THR A 174 -9.77 -17.54 -9.34
CA THR A 174 -8.82 -18.48 -8.73
C THR A 174 -7.58 -18.68 -9.60
N GLN A 175 -7.74 -18.81 -10.93
CA GLN A 175 -6.61 -18.92 -11.86
C GLN A 175 -5.77 -17.63 -11.87
N LEU A 176 -6.42 -16.46 -11.88
CA LEU A 176 -5.77 -15.16 -11.78
C LEU A 176 -4.92 -15.06 -10.51
N ARG A 177 -5.47 -15.41 -9.34
CA ARG A 177 -4.73 -15.42 -8.05
C ARG A 177 -3.53 -16.36 -8.08
N ARG A 178 -3.66 -17.56 -8.67
CA ARG A 178 -2.55 -18.52 -8.81
C ARG A 178 -1.43 -17.97 -9.71
N ASP A 179 -1.78 -17.37 -10.84
CA ASP A 179 -0.81 -16.80 -11.77
C ASP A 179 -0.11 -15.57 -11.17
N LEU A 180 -0.84 -14.73 -10.44
CA LEU A 180 -0.26 -13.64 -9.65
C LEU A 180 0.72 -14.18 -8.62
N ALA A 181 0.31 -15.12 -7.79
CA ALA A 181 1.17 -15.67 -6.72
C ALA A 181 2.48 -16.25 -7.27
N ARG A 182 2.43 -16.95 -8.41
CA ARG A 182 3.61 -17.46 -9.10
C ARG A 182 4.51 -16.35 -9.62
N SER A 183 3.92 -15.30 -10.19
CA SER A 183 4.64 -14.20 -10.82
C SER A 183 5.29 -13.27 -9.81
N ILE A 184 4.57 -12.88 -8.77
CA ILE A 184 5.05 -11.92 -7.77
C ILE A 184 5.65 -12.57 -6.51
N HIS A 185 5.64 -13.90 -6.40
CA HIS A 185 6.12 -14.66 -5.25
C HIS A 185 5.51 -14.22 -3.91
N VAL A 186 4.26 -13.81 -3.95
CA VAL A 186 3.42 -13.48 -2.79
C VAL A 186 2.04 -14.06 -3.04
N ASN A 187 1.43 -14.64 -2.01
CA ASN A 187 0.06 -15.15 -2.10
C ASN A 187 -0.94 -13.98 -2.11
N ALA A 188 -0.94 -13.23 -3.21
CA ALA A 188 -1.86 -12.11 -3.39
C ALA A 188 -3.29 -12.61 -3.57
N ARG A 189 -4.21 -12.04 -2.80
CA ARG A 189 -5.64 -12.33 -2.83
C ARG A 189 -6.43 -11.04 -3.06
N PRO A 190 -6.41 -10.51 -4.30
CA PRO A 190 -7.25 -9.38 -4.66
C PRO A 190 -8.72 -9.76 -4.54
N MET A 191 -9.55 -8.79 -4.22
CA MET A 191 -10.99 -8.96 -4.03
C MET A 191 -11.73 -7.98 -4.95
N THR A 192 -13.00 -8.25 -5.22
CA THR A 192 -13.88 -7.32 -5.94
C THR A 192 -14.19 -6.09 -5.07
N ALA A 193 -14.73 -5.03 -5.68
CA ALA A 193 -15.12 -3.84 -4.93
C ALA A 193 -16.21 -4.18 -3.90
N ALA A 194 -17.18 -5.02 -4.28
CA ALA A 194 -18.22 -5.51 -3.37
C ALA A 194 -17.63 -6.28 -2.19
N ALA A 195 -16.67 -7.18 -2.43
CA ALA A 195 -16.07 -7.98 -1.36
C ALA A 195 -15.15 -7.14 -0.43
N TRP A 196 -14.46 -6.11 -0.95
CA TRP A 196 -13.73 -5.17 -0.10
C TRP A 196 -14.66 -4.36 0.79
N LYS A 197 -15.84 -3.95 0.27
CA LYS A 197 -16.86 -3.26 1.03
C LYS A 197 -17.44 -4.15 2.13
N GLU A 198 -17.85 -5.37 1.80
CA GLU A 198 -18.36 -6.37 2.74
C GLU A 198 -17.38 -6.61 3.90
N LEU A 199 -16.07 -6.75 3.60
CA LEU A 199 -15.04 -6.92 4.62
C LEU A 199 -15.00 -5.76 5.63
N MET A 200 -15.25 -4.51 5.20
CA MET A 200 -15.33 -3.37 6.11
C MET A 200 -16.62 -3.40 6.93
N GLU A 201 -17.74 -3.72 6.28
CA GLU A 201 -19.06 -3.79 6.91
C GLU A 201 -19.15 -4.91 7.97
N ASP A 202 -18.51 -6.05 7.71
CA ASP A 202 -18.39 -7.16 8.67
C ASP A 202 -17.64 -6.75 9.96
N ALA A 203 -16.76 -5.77 9.88
CA ALA A 203 -16.06 -5.20 11.04
C ALA A 203 -16.81 -4.03 11.70
N GLY A 204 -18.06 -3.76 11.29
CA GLY A 204 -18.90 -2.69 11.82
C GLY A 204 -18.58 -1.29 11.29
N LEU A 205 -17.85 -1.19 10.18
CA LEU A 205 -17.55 0.07 9.52
C LEU A 205 -18.58 0.36 8.41
N VAL A 206 -18.85 1.63 8.15
CA VAL A 206 -19.73 2.08 7.06
C VAL A 206 -18.89 2.68 5.95
N VAL A 207 -19.04 2.18 4.72
CA VAL A 207 -18.26 2.66 3.57
C VAL A 207 -18.85 3.96 3.04
N ASP A 208 -18.03 5.02 3.06
CA ASP A 208 -18.41 6.37 2.60
C ASP A 208 -18.02 6.61 1.14
N TRP A 209 -16.89 6.05 0.72
CA TRP A 209 -16.31 6.34 -0.60
C TRP A 209 -15.54 5.13 -1.12
N VAL A 210 -15.70 4.88 -2.42
CA VAL A 210 -14.95 3.88 -3.18
C VAL A 210 -14.59 4.47 -4.53
N ASP A 211 -13.35 4.26 -4.98
CA ASP A 211 -12.93 4.58 -6.34
C ASP A 211 -11.95 3.52 -6.86
N THR A 212 -11.85 3.40 -8.16
CA THR A 212 -11.00 2.43 -8.83
C THR A 212 -10.16 3.08 -9.93
N ALA A 213 -8.97 2.55 -10.14
CA ALA A 213 -8.12 2.95 -11.25
C ALA A 213 -7.51 1.72 -11.94
N PRO A 214 -7.28 1.77 -13.27
CA PRO A 214 -6.64 0.68 -13.97
C PRO A 214 -5.29 0.30 -13.37
N MET A 215 -5.05 -1.00 -13.20
CA MET A 215 -3.78 -1.52 -12.72
C MET A 215 -2.70 -1.33 -13.80
N ALA A 216 -1.90 -0.27 -13.66
CA ALA A 216 -0.92 0.16 -14.65
C ALA A 216 0.52 0.24 -14.08
N LEU A 217 0.82 -0.56 -13.07
CA LEU A 217 2.06 -0.51 -12.28
C LEU A 217 3.35 -0.59 -13.13
N LEU A 218 3.31 -1.31 -14.26
CA LEU A 218 4.44 -1.50 -15.16
C LEU A 218 4.30 -0.77 -16.50
N LYS A 219 3.24 0.01 -16.73
CA LYS A 219 3.09 0.81 -17.94
C LYS A 219 4.05 2.00 -17.93
N VAL A 220 4.73 2.24 -19.06
CA VAL A 220 5.72 3.32 -19.23
C VAL A 220 5.15 4.69 -18.88
N GLY A 221 3.98 5.05 -19.45
CA GLY A 221 3.35 6.34 -19.17
C GLY A 221 2.98 6.54 -17.69
N ARG A 222 2.54 5.49 -17.00
CA ARG A 222 2.28 5.51 -15.56
C ARG A 222 3.59 5.68 -14.77
N ASN A 223 4.64 4.95 -15.11
CA ASN A 223 5.93 5.07 -14.45
C ASN A 223 6.53 6.47 -14.57
N ILE A 224 6.41 7.11 -15.73
CA ILE A 224 6.85 8.51 -15.90
C ILE A 224 6.03 9.46 -15.04
N ARG A 225 4.71 9.25 -14.93
CA ARG A 225 3.83 10.08 -14.09
C ARG A 225 4.12 9.92 -12.59
N ASP A 226 4.31 8.68 -12.13
CA ASP A 226 4.47 8.36 -10.71
C ASP A 226 5.90 8.60 -10.20
N GLU A 227 6.92 8.35 -11.03
CA GLU A 227 8.34 8.40 -10.65
C GLU A 227 9.08 9.62 -11.21
N GLY A 228 8.46 10.33 -12.15
CA GLY A 228 9.12 11.37 -12.95
C GLY A 228 10.08 10.79 -13.98
N LEU A 229 10.54 11.63 -14.91
CA LEU A 229 11.44 11.21 -16.00
C LEU A 229 12.77 10.64 -15.48
N GLY A 230 13.36 11.27 -14.47
CA GLY A 230 14.61 10.79 -13.84
C GLY A 230 14.44 9.45 -13.12
N GLY A 231 13.32 9.26 -12.43
CA GLY A 231 12.96 7.98 -11.81
C GLY A 231 12.77 6.87 -12.83
N PHE A 232 12.04 7.16 -13.92
CA PHE A 232 11.85 6.21 -15.01
C PHE A 232 13.19 5.81 -15.66
N LEU A 233 14.09 6.76 -15.97
CA LEU A 233 15.41 6.45 -16.54
C LEU A 233 16.26 5.61 -15.59
N ARG A 234 16.21 5.86 -14.29
CA ARG A 234 16.87 5.03 -13.28
C ARG A 234 16.35 3.60 -13.32
N ILE A 235 15.02 3.40 -13.35
CA ILE A 235 14.39 2.08 -13.44
C ILE A 235 14.84 1.37 -14.72
N ALA A 236 14.78 2.04 -15.87
CA ALA A 236 15.18 1.48 -17.15
C ALA A 236 16.65 1.03 -17.14
N ARG A 237 17.55 1.87 -16.61
CA ARG A 237 18.98 1.55 -16.46
C ARG A 237 19.20 0.34 -15.56
N ASN A 238 18.57 0.29 -14.39
CA ASN A 238 18.75 -0.81 -13.44
C ASN A 238 18.24 -2.14 -14.01
N VAL A 239 17.08 -2.12 -14.68
CA VAL A 239 16.52 -3.31 -15.36
C VAL A 239 17.40 -3.75 -16.55
N ALA A 240 18.00 -2.82 -17.28
CA ALA A 240 18.92 -3.15 -18.38
C ALA A 240 20.23 -3.76 -17.88
N ALA A 241 20.75 -3.26 -16.75
CA ALA A 241 22.04 -3.67 -16.19
C ALA A 241 22.01 -5.04 -15.50
N ASP A 242 20.86 -5.46 -14.96
CA ASP A 242 20.72 -6.72 -14.22
C ASP A 242 19.81 -7.71 -14.97
N LYS A 243 20.39 -8.82 -15.42
CA LYS A 243 19.68 -9.86 -16.18
C LYS A 243 18.60 -10.57 -15.34
N ALA A 244 18.86 -10.82 -14.05
CA ALA A 244 17.90 -11.49 -13.18
C ALA A 244 16.72 -10.56 -12.87
N LEU A 245 16.99 -9.29 -12.58
CA LEU A 245 15.98 -8.25 -12.36
C LEU A 245 15.11 -8.07 -13.61
N ARG A 246 15.73 -7.97 -14.78
CA ARG A 246 15.01 -7.86 -16.08
C ARG A 246 14.06 -9.01 -16.30
N ARG A 247 14.53 -10.25 -16.12
CA ARG A 247 13.70 -11.46 -16.27
C ARG A 247 12.48 -11.41 -15.34
N ARG A 248 12.67 -11.09 -14.06
CA ARG A 248 11.60 -11.01 -13.08
C ARG A 248 10.58 -9.91 -13.42
N VAL A 249 11.04 -8.73 -13.83
CA VAL A 249 10.15 -7.63 -14.26
C VAL A 249 9.35 -8.02 -15.50
N GLN A 250 9.96 -8.73 -16.47
CA GLN A 250 9.26 -9.21 -17.66
C GLN A 250 8.21 -10.27 -17.34
N GLU A 251 8.50 -11.23 -16.44
CA GLU A 251 7.54 -12.24 -15.97
C GLU A 251 6.32 -11.59 -15.31
N MET A 252 6.53 -10.62 -14.41
CA MET A 252 5.46 -9.85 -13.78
C MET A 252 4.66 -9.05 -14.82
N ALA A 253 5.35 -8.39 -15.76
CA ALA A 253 4.70 -7.59 -16.80
C ALA A 253 3.79 -8.44 -17.71
N ALA A 254 4.23 -9.65 -18.05
CA ALA A 254 3.44 -10.60 -18.85
C ALA A 254 2.15 -11.02 -18.12
N THR A 255 2.23 -11.30 -16.81
CA THR A 255 1.06 -11.65 -15.99
C THR A 255 0.11 -10.47 -15.86
N PHE A 256 0.61 -9.27 -15.54
CA PHE A 256 -0.21 -8.07 -15.44
C PHE A 256 -0.88 -7.68 -16.75
N LYS A 257 -0.19 -7.90 -17.89
CA LYS A 257 -0.77 -7.67 -19.21
C LYS A 257 -1.89 -8.66 -19.53
N ARG A 258 -1.74 -9.93 -19.12
CA ARG A 258 -2.76 -10.96 -19.33
C ARG A 258 -4.08 -10.60 -18.66
N TYR A 259 -4.02 -10.09 -17.43
CA TYR A 259 -5.16 -9.78 -16.59
C TYR A 259 -5.45 -8.27 -16.51
N GLU A 260 -4.93 -7.49 -17.46
CA GLU A 260 -5.00 -6.03 -17.42
C GLU A 260 -6.44 -5.47 -17.34
N LYS A 261 -7.41 -6.18 -17.95
CA LYS A 261 -8.80 -5.74 -17.97
C LYS A 261 -9.56 -6.07 -16.69
N ASP A 262 -9.06 -7.06 -15.96
CA ASP A 262 -9.73 -7.64 -14.80
C ASP A 262 -9.06 -7.22 -13.48
N MET A 263 -7.95 -6.48 -13.56
CA MET A 263 -7.21 -5.98 -12.40
C MET A 263 -7.27 -4.48 -12.30
N VAL A 264 -7.64 -4.00 -11.12
CA VAL A 264 -7.73 -2.58 -10.78
C VAL A 264 -6.98 -2.28 -9.48
N GLY A 265 -6.55 -1.04 -9.29
CA GLY A 265 -6.34 -0.50 -7.96
C GLY A 265 -7.69 -0.07 -7.43
N ILE A 266 -8.01 -0.39 -6.21
CA ILE A 266 -9.20 0.06 -5.50
C ILE A 266 -8.79 0.83 -4.26
N ALA A 267 -9.42 1.98 -4.04
CA ALA A 267 -9.32 2.72 -2.81
C ALA A 267 -10.70 2.90 -2.18
N LEU A 268 -10.74 2.81 -0.86
CA LEU A 268 -11.97 2.85 -0.09
C LEU A 268 -11.72 3.60 1.21
N VAL A 269 -12.70 4.39 1.62
CA VAL A 269 -12.76 5.03 2.94
C VAL A 269 -14.05 4.64 3.62
N ALA A 270 -13.95 4.10 4.83
CA ALA A 270 -15.07 3.75 5.68
C ALA A 270 -14.94 4.46 7.03
N HIS A 271 -16.04 4.71 7.71
CA HIS A 271 -16.03 5.28 9.06
C HIS A 271 -16.60 4.32 10.09
N LYS A 272 -16.15 4.47 11.35
CA LYS A 272 -16.76 3.82 12.51
C LYS A 272 -17.98 4.65 12.92
N PRO A 273 -19.19 4.05 12.99
CA PRO A 273 -20.38 4.78 13.45
C PRO A 273 -20.19 5.50 14.79
N GLU A 274 -20.90 6.60 14.98
CA GLU A 274 -20.87 7.35 16.24
C GLU A 274 -21.68 6.68 17.38
N SER A 275 -22.09 5.41 17.19
CA SER A 275 -22.95 4.54 18.05
C SER A 275 -24.42 4.83 18.01
#